data_f75a12eaa87043c9b0f8a94c5f2303cf
#
_entry.id   f75a12eaa87043c9b0f8a94c5f2303cf
#
_cell.length_a   1.000
_cell.length_b   1.000
_cell.length_c   1.000
_cell.angle_alpha   90.00
_cell.angle_beta   90.00
_cell.angle_gamma   90.00
#
_symmetry.space_group_name_H-M   'P 1'
#
loop_
_entity.id
_entity.type
_entity.pdbx_description
1 polymer ?
#
loop_
_entity_poly.entity_id
_entity_poly.type
_entity_poly.pdbx_seq_one_letter_code
_entity_poly.pdbx_strand_id
1 'polypeptide(L)'
;MNSTKTEPAGVSDDTEARCQIVRTLDIVGEKWSLLIVRDALRGSTRFSEFRDSLGAPSDILTTRLAKLVDAGVLEKRAYREPGSRERSSYHLTESGRGLSLVMGALVQWGDTYNPYSGGKSSKLVDTEGHEEVSLAFIHPSGRALTTEEVTLVPGPASRIRW
;
A
#
# COMPACT_ATOMS: atom_id res chain seq x y z
N MET A 1 46.94 -7.16 -4.20
CA MET A 1 45.96 -7.46 -3.17
C MET A 1 44.59 -7.17 -3.76
N ASN A 2 43.93 -8.19 -4.32
CA ASN A 2 42.60 -8.07 -4.94
C ASN A 2 41.54 -8.33 -3.86
N SER A 3 40.82 -7.32 -3.44
CA SER A 3 39.61 -7.47 -2.63
C SER A 3 38.47 -7.89 -3.51
N THR A 4 38.15 -9.16 -3.51
CA THR A 4 36.92 -9.72 -4.08
C THR A 4 35.73 -9.25 -3.24
N LYS A 5 34.99 -8.29 -3.78
CA LYS A 5 33.71 -7.86 -3.26
C LYS A 5 32.72 -9.00 -3.53
N THR A 6 32.38 -9.78 -2.51
CA THR A 6 31.34 -10.78 -2.57
C THR A 6 30.01 -10.05 -2.66
N GLU A 7 29.38 -10.05 -3.83
CA GLU A 7 27.98 -9.66 -3.96
C GLU A 7 27.12 -10.65 -3.17
N PRO A 8 26.09 -10.18 -2.43
CA PRO A 8 25.16 -11.09 -1.78
C PRO A 8 24.47 -11.94 -2.87
N ALA A 9 24.43 -13.25 -2.64
CA ALA A 9 23.75 -14.19 -3.52
C ALA A 9 22.30 -13.73 -3.72
N GLY A 10 21.96 -13.32 -4.94
CA GLY A 10 20.62 -12.94 -5.32
C GLY A 10 19.66 -14.10 -5.02
N VAL A 11 18.57 -13.78 -4.36
CA VAL A 11 17.43 -14.70 -4.16
C VAL A 11 16.99 -15.15 -5.55
N SER A 12 16.85 -16.44 -5.80
CA SER A 12 16.47 -16.93 -7.13
C SER A 12 15.08 -16.42 -7.51
N ASP A 13 14.90 -16.04 -8.76
CA ASP A 13 13.66 -15.48 -9.34
C ASP A 13 12.38 -16.28 -8.97
N ASP A 14 12.47 -17.62 -8.95
CA ASP A 14 11.37 -18.51 -8.53
C ASP A 14 11.05 -18.43 -7.02
N THR A 15 12.00 -18.05 -6.17
CA THR A 15 11.79 -17.89 -4.73
C THR A 15 11.13 -16.56 -4.42
N GLU A 16 11.52 -15.48 -5.10
CA GLU A 16 10.90 -14.17 -5.03
C GLU A 16 9.46 -14.20 -5.53
N ALA A 17 9.19 -14.87 -6.65
CA ALA A 17 7.84 -15.02 -7.21
C ALA A 17 6.82 -15.69 -6.26
N ARG A 18 7.28 -16.46 -5.27
CA ARG A 18 6.43 -17.13 -4.28
C ARG A 18 6.19 -16.34 -3.00
N CYS A 19 7.00 -15.35 -2.72
CA CYS A 19 6.87 -14.52 -1.53
C CYS A 19 5.70 -13.54 -1.69
N GLN A 20 4.68 -13.64 -0.82
CA GLN A 20 3.52 -12.73 -0.84
C GLN A 20 3.93 -11.27 -0.63
N ILE A 21 4.96 -11.01 0.18
CA ILE A 21 5.48 -9.66 0.41
C ILE A 21 6.05 -9.10 -0.89
N VAL A 22 6.93 -9.86 -1.58
CA VAL A 22 7.53 -9.45 -2.86
C VAL A 22 6.43 -9.16 -3.88
N ARG A 23 5.51 -10.10 -4.09
CA ARG A 23 4.39 -9.94 -5.02
C ARG A 23 3.52 -8.71 -4.73
N THR A 24 3.32 -8.39 -3.46
CA THR A 24 2.58 -7.18 -3.07
C THR A 24 3.41 -5.93 -3.36
N LEU A 25 4.71 -5.94 -3.04
CA LEU A 25 5.60 -4.82 -3.32
C LEU A 25 5.79 -4.58 -4.82
N ASP A 26 5.74 -5.60 -5.67
CA ASP A 26 5.75 -5.45 -7.13
C ASP A 26 4.59 -4.58 -7.64
N ILE A 27 3.46 -4.60 -6.95
CA ILE A 27 2.28 -3.81 -7.28
C ILE A 27 2.34 -2.41 -6.63
N VAL A 28 2.54 -2.38 -5.31
CA VAL A 28 2.37 -1.16 -4.51
C VAL A 28 3.66 -0.62 -3.87
N GLY A 29 4.80 -1.30 -4.00
CA GLY A 29 6.04 -0.93 -3.31
C GLY A 29 6.66 0.40 -3.74
N GLU A 30 6.24 0.95 -4.85
CA GLU A 30 6.64 2.28 -5.29
C GLU A 30 5.96 3.37 -4.46
N LYS A 31 6.71 4.33 -3.96
CA LYS A 31 6.21 5.44 -3.13
C LYS A 31 4.92 6.06 -3.67
N TRP A 32 4.88 6.36 -4.95
CA TRP A 32 3.71 6.99 -5.56
C TRP A 32 2.50 6.08 -5.62
N SER A 33 2.66 4.77 -5.79
CA SER A 33 1.57 3.80 -5.77
C SER A 33 0.86 3.79 -4.41
N LEU A 34 1.61 3.71 -3.30
CA LEU A 34 1.04 3.78 -1.95
C LEU A 34 0.36 5.13 -1.66
N LEU A 35 0.96 6.24 -2.12
CA LEU A 35 0.36 7.56 -1.92
C LEU A 35 -0.92 7.76 -2.75
N ILE A 36 -1.01 7.18 -3.95
CA ILE A 36 -2.26 7.15 -4.74
C ILE A 36 -3.33 6.34 -4.00
N VAL A 37 -2.99 5.16 -3.46
CA VAL A 37 -3.93 4.34 -2.66
C VAL A 37 -4.40 5.10 -1.43
N ARG A 38 -3.51 5.81 -0.73
CA ARG A 38 -3.87 6.68 0.41
C ARG A 38 -4.93 7.71 0.01
N ASP A 39 -4.71 8.42 -1.09
CA ASP A 39 -5.62 9.48 -1.51
C ASP A 39 -6.94 8.91 -2.05
N ALA A 40 -6.90 7.76 -2.72
CA ALA A 40 -8.11 7.04 -3.12
C ALA A 40 -8.95 6.56 -1.91
N LEU A 41 -8.31 6.10 -0.82
CA LEU A 41 -8.97 5.78 0.44
C LEU A 41 -9.60 7.01 1.10
N ARG A 42 -9.07 8.21 0.83
CA ARG A 42 -9.62 9.50 1.28
C ARG A 42 -10.72 10.05 0.36
N GLY A 43 -11.03 9.34 -0.75
CA GLY A 43 -12.10 9.69 -1.68
C GLY A 43 -11.65 10.38 -2.97
N SER A 44 -10.36 10.57 -3.21
CA SER A 44 -9.87 11.07 -4.51
C SER A 44 -10.15 10.04 -5.61
N THR A 45 -10.70 10.54 -6.72
CA THR A 45 -11.05 9.68 -7.87
C THR A 45 -10.57 10.23 -9.20
N ARG A 46 -10.28 11.54 -9.29
CA ARG A 46 -9.91 12.20 -10.54
C ARG A 46 -8.39 12.36 -10.65
N PHE A 47 -7.87 12.28 -11.87
CA PHE A 47 -6.44 12.50 -12.13
C PHE A 47 -5.93 13.83 -11.55
N SER A 48 -6.72 14.92 -11.70
CA SER A 48 -6.36 16.22 -11.17
C SER A 48 -6.26 16.22 -9.64
N GLU A 49 -7.17 15.53 -8.96
CA GLU A 49 -7.17 15.44 -7.49
C GLU A 49 -5.89 14.75 -6.98
N PHE A 50 -5.50 13.63 -7.60
CA PHE A 50 -4.23 12.96 -7.29
C PHE A 50 -3.03 13.84 -7.60
N ARG A 51 -3.00 14.48 -8.77
CA ARG A 51 -1.88 15.36 -9.15
C ARG A 51 -1.72 16.50 -8.16
N ASP A 52 -2.81 17.17 -7.82
CA ASP A 52 -2.80 18.38 -6.97
C ASP A 52 -2.46 18.02 -5.51
N SER A 53 -2.95 16.87 -5.02
CA SER A 53 -2.62 16.37 -3.68
C SER A 53 -1.17 15.89 -3.56
N LEU A 54 -0.68 15.15 -4.57
CA LEU A 54 0.62 14.48 -4.49
C LEU A 54 1.78 15.36 -4.98
N GLY A 55 1.53 16.35 -5.83
CA GLY A 55 2.58 17.09 -6.52
C GLY A 55 3.45 16.19 -7.43
N ALA A 56 2.92 15.02 -7.83
CA ALA A 56 3.64 14.07 -8.66
C ALA A 56 3.72 14.55 -10.12
N PRO A 57 4.85 14.31 -10.83
CA PRO A 57 4.92 14.50 -12.27
C PRO A 57 3.83 13.71 -12.99
N SER A 58 3.20 14.33 -14.01
CA SER A 58 2.03 13.76 -14.69
C SER A 58 2.31 12.42 -15.40
N ASP A 59 3.50 12.24 -15.92
CA ASP A 59 3.96 10.99 -16.54
C ASP A 59 4.10 9.86 -15.51
N ILE A 60 4.71 10.15 -14.35
CA ILE A 60 4.79 9.22 -13.23
C ILE A 60 3.39 8.85 -12.74
N LEU A 61 2.52 9.85 -12.50
CA LEU A 61 1.16 9.61 -12.03
C LEU A 61 0.37 8.74 -13.03
N THR A 62 0.46 9.04 -14.33
CA THR A 62 -0.18 8.25 -15.39
C THR A 62 0.27 6.79 -15.35
N THR A 63 1.59 6.58 -15.27
CA THR A 63 2.17 5.23 -15.23
C THR A 63 1.73 4.45 -14.00
N ARG A 64 1.71 5.09 -12.82
CA ARG A 64 1.31 4.43 -11.58
C ARG A 64 -0.18 4.12 -11.52
N LEU A 65 -1.03 5.03 -11.98
CA LEU A 65 -2.48 4.78 -12.09
C LEU A 65 -2.77 3.62 -13.05
N ALA A 66 -2.10 3.56 -14.20
CA ALA A 66 -2.23 2.44 -15.15
C ALA A 66 -1.82 1.11 -14.50
N LYS A 67 -0.64 1.05 -13.85
CA LYS A 67 -0.17 -0.14 -13.14
C LYS A 67 -1.14 -0.62 -12.05
N LEU A 68 -1.73 0.29 -11.27
CA LEU A 68 -2.72 -0.05 -10.25
C LEU A 68 -4.04 -0.54 -10.85
N VAL A 69 -4.43 -0.05 -12.01
CA VAL A 69 -5.59 -0.56 -12.76
C VAL A 69 -5.32 -1.95 -13.31
N ASP A 70 -4.17 -2.17 -13.95
CA ASP A 70 -3.77 -3.46 -14.51
C ASP A 70 -3.65 -4.54 -13.43
N ALA A 71 -3.23 -4.16 -12.22
CA ALA A 71 -3.14 -5.04 -11.06
C ALA A 71 -4.50 -5.25 -10.33
N GLY A 72 -5.59 -4.64 -10.79
CA GLY A 72 -6.91 -4.76 -10.18
C GLY A 72 -7.05 -4.09 -8.81
N VAL A 73 -6.14 -3.17 -8.45
CA VAL A 73 -6.23 -2.34 -7.24
C VAL A 73 -7.20 -1.17 -7.45
N LEU A 74 -7.15 -0.59 -8.64
CA LEU A 74 -8.08 0.45 -9.07
C LEU A 74 -8.89 -0.05 -10.26
N GLU A 75 -10.08 0.48 -10.42
CA GLU A 75 -10.86 0.39 -11.64
C GLU A 75 -11.02 1.78 -12.26
N LYS A 76 -11.05 1.82 -13.59
CA LYS A 76 -11.21 3.04 -14.38
C LYS A 76 -12.65 3.16 -14.83
N ARG A 77 -13.29 4.30 -14.56
CA ARG A 77 -14.66 4.61 -15.01
C ARG A 77 -14.66 5.87 -15.87
N ALA A 78 -15.39 5.82 -16.97
CA ALA A 78 -15.59 7.01 -17.78
C ALA A 78 -16.55 7.97 -17.08
N TYR A 79 -16.28 9.28 -17.17
CA TYR A 79 -17.22 10.32 -16.78
C TYR A 79 -17.13 11.50 -17.73
N ARG A 80 -18.23 12.25 -17.84
CA ARG A 80 -18.30 13.44 -18.68
C ARG A 80 -19.01 14.56 -17.91
N GLU A 81 -18.37 15.72 -17.84
CA GLU A 81 -19.00 16.94 -17.35
C GLU A 81 -19.70 17.66 -18.52
N PRO A 82 -20.80 18.38 -18.27
CA PRO A 82 -21.47 19.15 -19.31
C PRO A 82 -20.50 20.08 -20.03
N GLY A 83 -20.49 20.01 -21.38
CA GLY A 83 -19.61 20.83 -22.21
C GLY A 83 -18.14 20.37 -22.29
N SER A 84 -17.77 19.26 -21.64
CA SER A 84 -16.41 18.72 -21.64
C SER A 84 -16.30 17.40 -22.39
N ARG A 85 -15.08 17.08 -22.86
CA ARG A 85 -14.79 15.75 -23.37
C ARG A 85 -14.85 14.70 -22.25
N GLU A 86 -15.12 13.46 -22.60
CA GLU A 86 -15.06 12.31 -21.70
C GLU A 86 -13.67 12.20 -21.06
N ARG A 87 -13.64 11.90 -19.78
CA ARG A 87 -12.45 11.69 -18.94
C ARG A 87 -12.60 10.41 -18.14
N SER A 88 -11.54 10.02 -17.46
CA SER A 88 -11.54 8.84 -16.59
C SER A 88 -11.41 9.25 -15.12
N SER A 89 -12.15 8.56 -14.28
CA SER A 89 -11.98 8.51 -12.83
C SER A 89 -11.48 7.13 -12.40
N TYR A 90 -10.84 7.06 -11.25
CA TYR A 90 -10.19 5.87 -10.70
C TYR A 90 -10.81 5.56 -9.35
N HIS A 91 -11.26 4.34 -9.15
CA HIS A 91 -11.98 3.92 -7.95
C HIS A 91 -11.32 2.67 -7.37
N LEU A 92 -11.26 2.58 -6.05
CA LEU A 92 -10.75 1.39 -5.39
C LEU A 92 -11.68 0.20 -5.66
N THR A 93 -11.08 -0.91 -6.05
CA THR A 93 -11.74 -2.22 -6.07
C THR A 93 -11.82 -2.77 -4.65
N GLU A 94 -12.38 -3.96 -4.46
CA GLU A 94 -12.32 -4.67 -3.18
C GLU A 94 -10.87 -4.93 -2.75
N SER A 95 -10.02 -5.40 -3.68
CA SER A 95 -8.57 -5.57 -3.46
C SER A 95 -7.90 -4.26 -3.04
N GLY A 96 -8.23 -3.17 -3.73
CA GLY A 96 -7.70 -1.84 -3.39
C GLY A 96 -8.11 -1.36 -1.99
N ARG A 97 -9.37 -1.58 -1.60
CA ARG A 97 -9.83 -1.28 -0.23
C ARG A 97 -9.13 -2.13 0.82
N GLY A 98 -8.80 -3.39 0.50
CA GLY A 98 -8.02 -4.27 1.38
C GLY A 98 -6.64 -3.70 1.76
N LEU A 99 -6.06 -2.83 0.93
CA LEU A 99 -4.81 -2.13 1.25
C LEU A 99 -4.94 -1.13 2.42
N SER A 100 -6.14 -0.85 2.91
CA SER A 100 -6.34 -0.06 4.12
C SER A 100 -5.60 -0.63 5.33
N LEU A 101 -5.49 -1.96 5.43
CA LEU A 101 -4.71 -2.64 6.49
C LEU A 101 -3.22 -2.31 6.37
N VAL A 102 -2.66 -2.34 5.15
CA VAL A 102 -1.26 -2.00 4.90
C VAL A 102 -1.01 -0.53 5.21
N MET A 103 -1.91 0.35 4.76
CA MET A 103 -1.83 1.79 5.04
C MET A 103 -1.92 2.08 6.54
N GLY A 104 -2.81 1.40 7.24
CA GLY A 104 -2.95 1.51 8.69
C GLY A 104 -1.69 1.07 9.44
N ALA A 105 -1.07 -0.04 9.02
CA ALA A 105 0.19 -0.50 9.60
C ALA A 105 1.32 0.51 9.38
N LEU A 106 1.41 1.10 8.20
CA LEU A 106 2.40 2.15 7.90
C LEU A 106 2.19 3.41 8.76
N VAL A 107 0.93 3.84 8.94
CA VAL A 107 0.60 4.98 9.82
C VAL A 107 0.99 4.67 11.25
N GLN A 108 0.57 3.53 11.78
CA GLN A 108 0.85 3.15 13.18
C GLN A 108 2.35 2.99 13.44
N TRP A 109 3.08 2.36 12.54
CA TRP A 109 4.54 2.24 12.62
C TRP A 109 5.23 3.61 12.57
N GLY A 110 4.81 4.46 11.64
CA GLY A 110 5.37 5.80 11.47
C GLY A 110 5.16 6.68 12.71
N ASP A 111 3.95 6.66 13.28
CA ASP A 111 3.64 7.41 14.50
C ASP A 111 4.46 6.94 15.71
N THR A 112 4.78 5.64 15.77
CA THR A 112 5.52 5.05 16.89
C THR A 112 7.04 5.27 16.78
N TYR A 113 7.61 5.02 15.60
CA TYR A 113 9.07 4.92 15.43
C TYR A 113 9.70 6.06 14.61
N ASN A 114 8.90 6.83 13.89
CA ASN A 114 9.35 7.99 13.11
C ASN A 114 8.34 9.15 13.21
N PRO A 115 8.02 9.60 14.43
CA PRO A 115 6.99 10.61 14.63
C PRO A 115 7.41 11.96 14.02
N TYR A 116 6.44 12.65 13.43
CA TYR A 116 6.61 14.03 12.98
C TYR A 116 6.44 14.99 14.16
N SER A 117 7.32 15.98 14.29
CA SER A 117 7.33 16.93 15.42
C SER A 117 6.05 17.79 15.52
N GLY A 118 5.32 17.93 14.40
CA GLY A 118 4.03 18.63 14.34
C GLY A 118 2.82 17.78 14.76
N GLY A 119 3.03 16.55 15.24
CA GLY A 119 1.98 15.62 15.63
C GLY A 119 1.50 14.69 14.52
N LYS A 120 0.45 13.92 14.76
CA LYS A 120 -0.09 12.94 13.82
C LYS A 120 -0.66 13.62 12.58
N SER A 121 -0.18 13.29 11.41
CA SER A 121 -0.68 13.79 10.12
C SER A 121 -1.93 13.06 9.64
N SER A 122 -2.20 11.86 10.17
CA SER A 122 -3.34 11.01 9.83
C SER A 122 -3.75 10.20 11.04
N LYS A 123 -5.03 9.84 11.10
CA LYS A 123 -5.59 8.95 12.12
C LYS A 123 -6.41 7.87 11.43
N LEU A 124 -6.43 6.69 12.01
CA LEU A 124 -7.37 5.64 11.65
C LEU A 124 -8.61 5.83 12.53
N VAL A 125 -9.77 5.95 11.92
CA VAL A 125 -11.04 6.07 12.65
C VAL A 125 -12.04 5.09 12.05
N ASP A 126 -12.99 4.63 12.88
CA ASP A 126 -14.13 3.89 12.36
C ASP A 126 -15.03 4.79 11.50
N THR A 127 -15.84 4.19 10.64
CA THR A 127 -16.69 4.92 9.69
C THR A 127 -18.02 5.42 10.29
N GLU A 128 -18.38 4.96 11.48
CA GLU A 128 -19.65 5.30 12.13
C GLU A 128 -19.47 6.39 13.18
N GLY A 129 -18.68 6.10 14.22
CA GLY A 129 -18.46 6.99 15.35
C GLY A 129 -17.30 7.98 15.18
N HIS A 130 -16.47 7.78 14.17
CA HIS A 130 -15.19 8.48 13.97
C HIS A 130 -14.23 8.37 15.16
N GLU A 131 -14.37 7.29 15.94
CA GLU A 131 -13.47 7.00 17.04
C GLU A 131 -12.13 6.46 16.53
N GLU A 132 -11.02 6.81 17.21
CA GLU A 132 -9.68 6.38 16.80
C GLU A 132 -9.53 4.87 17.04
N VAL A 133 -9.12 4.14 15.99
CA VAL A 133 -8.88 2.71 16.02
C VAL A 133 -7.41 2.41 15.75
N SER A 134 -6.95 1.22 16.18
CA SER A 134 -5.60 0.72 15.94
C SER A 134 -5.62 -0.69 15.34
N LEU A 135 -4.53 -1.05 14.66
CA LEU A 135 -4.32 -2.41 14.19
C LEU A 135 -3.65 -3.24 15.29
N ALA A 136 -4.07 -4.49 15.41
CA ALA A 136 -3.48 -5.47 16.33
C ALA A 136 -3.51 -6.85 15.69
N PHE A 137 -2.60 -7.73 16.13
CA PHE A 137 -2.70 -9.16 15.87
C PHE A 137 -3.73 -9.75 16.82
N ILE A 138 -4.72 -10.47 16.27
CA ILE A 138 -5.78 -11.10 17.06
C ILE A 138 -5.61 -12.61 17.01
N HIS A 139 -5.43 -13.23 18.17
CA HIS A 139 -5.43 -14.68 18.31
C HIS A 139 -6.85 -15.25 18.04
N PRO A 140 -7.00 -16.49 17.56
CA PRO A 140 -8.33 -17.11 17.35
C PRO A 140 -9.26 -17.10 18.57
N SER A 141 -8.73 -16.97 19.80
CA SER A 141 -9.54 -16.77 21.01
C SER A 141 -10.11 -15.34 21.18
N GLY A 142 -9.83 -14.41 20.27
CA GLY A 142 -10.19 -13.00 20.37
C GLY A 142 -9.23 -12.12 21.16
N ARG A 143 -8.15 -12.69 21.74
CA ARG A 143 -7.14 -11.93 22.49
C ARG A 143 -6.22 -11.17 21.53
N ALA A 144 -5.96 -9.90 21.81
CA ALA A 144 -4.92 -9.14 21.13
C ALA A 144 -3.52 -9.64 21.55
N LEU A 145 -2.60 -9.70 20.57
CA LEU A 145 -1.22 -10.12 20.76
C LEU A 145 -0.28 -8.92 20.60
N THR A 146 0.83 -8.94 21.32
CA THR A 146 1.93 -8.00 21.13
C THR A 146 2.80 -8.42 19.93
N THR A 147 3.69 -7.55 19.50
CA THR A 147 4.62 -7.83 18.38
C THR A 147 5.61 -8.95 18.73
N GLU A 148 5.95 -9.11 20.01
CA GLU A 148 6.86 -10.17 20.52
C GLU A 148 6.18 -11.55 20.56
N GLU A 149 4.84 -11.59 20.62
CA GLU A 149 4.06 -12.83 20.62
C GLU A 149 3.78 -13.36 19.20
N VAL A 150 4.20 -12.64 18.16
CA VAL A 150 3.94 -13.00 16.76
C VAL A 150 5.26 -13.12 16.00
N THR A 151 5.37 -14.17 15.19
CA THR A 151 6.52 -14.37 14.31
C THR A 151 6.07 -14.77 12.91
N LEU A 152 6.87 -14.40 11.92
CA LEU A 152 6.68 -14.83 10.54
C LEU A 152 7.36 -16.20 10.36
N VAL A 153 6.61 -17.18 9.90
CA VAL A 153 7.12 -18.53 9.63
C VAL A 153 6.91 -18.91 8.16
N PRO A 154 7.74 -19.82 7.60
CA PRO A 154 7.56 -20.30 6.24
C PRO A 154 6.19 -20.97 6.07
N GLY A 155 5.46 -20.57 5.02
CA GLY A 155 4.24 -21.28 4.62
C GLY A 155 4.53 -22.54 3.80
N PRO A 156 3.52 -23.35 3.49
CA PRO A 156 3.67 -24.62 2.75
C PRO A 156 4.32 -24.46 1.36
N ALA A 157 4.17 -23.30 0.74
CA ALA A 157 4.74 -23.00 -0.57
C ALA A 157 6.15 -22.38 -0.50
N SER A 158 6.66 -22.10 0.71
CA SER A 158 7.98 -21.51 0.89
C SER A 158 9.08 -22.50 0.54
N ARG A 159 10.06 -22.05 -0.23
CA ARG A 159 11.33 -22.77 -0.44
C ARG A 159 12.45 -22.26 0.46
N ILE A 160 12.21 -21.18 1.21
CA ILE A 160 13.15 -20.63 2.16
C ILE A 160 13.04 -21.44 3.46
N ARG A 161 14.15 -22.00 3.94
CA ARG A 161 14.28 -22.53 5.30
C ARG A 161 14.86 -21.40 6.15
N TRP A 162 14.12 -20.98 7.13
CA TRP A 162 14.53 -19.98 8.12
C TRP A 162 15.35 -20.63 9.21
#